data_518f81f4f768982c25c072002f58264c
#
_entry.id   518f81f4f768982c25c072002f58264c
#
_cell.length_a   1.000
_cell.length_b   1.000
_cell.length_c   1.000
_cell.angle_alpha   90.00
_cell.angle_beta   90.00
_cell.angle_gamma   90.00
#
_symmetry.space_group_name_H-M   'P 1'
#
loop_
_entity.id
_entity.type
_entity.pdbx_description
1 polymer ?
#
loop_
_entity_poly.entity_id
_entity_poly.type
_entity_poly.pdbx_seq_one_letter_code
_entity_poly.pdbx_strand_id
1 'polypeptide(L)'
;YDLVVIGTGSGNSLFDERFDNLKIALCEDKIFGGTCLNVGCIPTKMFVYPADRIHDLYDIDRLGVNAQVNNIRWDEIVNRVWNRIDPIAAAGERYRVEDCNNIDVYGHAEFIGEKRFRVTDRNGTDTHEITADRVVLAAGSRAAIPGLVAESGVQYYTNENIMRIDRVPEHLVILGSGYIATEFANVFSGMGSTVTLIGRSPVLLKHLDNELSELFTEIAREKWDVR
;
A
#
# COMPACT_ATOMS: atom_id res chain seq x y z
N TYR A 1 -5.18 -13.86 -27.40
CA TYR A 1 -4.05 -13.02 -27.00
C TYR A 1 -2.76 -13.84 -26.94
N ASP A 2 -1.64 -13.21 -27.27
CA ASP A 2 -0.32 -13.81 -27.06
C ASP A 2 0.02 -13.83 -25.56
N LEU A 3 -0.46 -12.83 -24.82
CA LEU A 3 -0.20 -12.66 -23.39
C LEU A 3 -1.41 -12.09 -22.67
N VAL A 4 -1.73 -12.67 -21.52
CA VAL A 4 -2.61 -12.04 -20.50
C VAL A 4 -1.77 -11.70 -19.28
N VAL A 5 -1.89 -10.45 -18.79
CA VAL A 5 -1.26 -9.98 -17.55
C VAL A 5 -2.35 -9.59 -16.59
N ILE A 6 -2.37 -10.20 -15.41
CA ILE A 6 -3.34 -9.90 -14.36
C ILE A 6 -2.65 -9.08 -13.27
N GLY A 7 -3.03 -7.80 -13.16
CA GLY A 7 -2.48 -6.80 -12.26
C GLY A 7 -1.57 -5.78 -12.93
N THR A 8 -1.65 -4.54 -12.49
CA THR A 8 -0.90 -3.39 -13.01
C THR A 8 0.14 -2.84 -12.03
N GLY A 9 0.50 -3.62 -11.01
CA GLY A 9 1.55 -3.29 -10.06
C GLY A 9 2.95 -3.58 -10.60
N SER A 10 3.87 -4.02 -9.74
CA SER A 10 5.26 -4.30 -10.10
C SER A 10 5.43 -5.32 -11.24
N GLY A 11 4.48 -6.27 -11.37
CA GLY A 11 4.48 -7.23 -12.49
C GLY A 11 4.27 -6.58 -13.85
N ASN A 12 3.78 -5.34 -13.93
CA ASN A 12 3.60 -4.60 -15.17
C ASN A 12 4.92 -3.96 -15.70
N SER A 13 6.00 -3.97 -14.91
CA SER A 13 7.32 -3.49 -15.33
C SER A 13 8.06 -4.44 -16.28
N LEU A 14 7.45 -5.56 -16.64
CA LEU A 14 8.00 -6.52 -17.62
C LEU A 14 7.97 -5.99 -19.06
N PHE A 15 7.11 -5.02 -19.37
CA PHE A 15 6.93 -4.53 -20.74
C PHE A 15 8.13 -3.72 -21.23
N ASP A 16 8.68 -4.14 -22.36
CA ASP A 16 9.69 -3.43 -23.13
C ASP A 16 9.47 -3.70 -24.64
N GLU A 17 10.38 -3.28 -25.50
CA GLU A 17 10.30 -3.42 -26.97
C GLU A 17 10.05 -4.84 -27.48
N ARG A 18 10.37 -5.87 -26.68
CA ARG A 18 10.12 -7.29 -27.04
C ARG A 18 8.64 -7.64 -27.06
N PHE A 19 7.80 -6.80 -26.43
CA PHE A 19 6.36 -7.00 -26.33
C PHE A 19 5.56 -6.21 -27.37
N ASP A 20 6.18 -5.32 -28.14
CA ASP A 20 5.49 -4.42 -29.06
C ASP A 20 4.69 -5.13 -30.15
N ASN A 21 5.12 -6.32 -30.55
CA ASN A 21 4.45 -7.13 -31.58
C ASN A 21 3.47 -8.16 -30.99
N LEU A 22 3.28 -8.20 -29.69
CA LEU A 22 2.36 -9.12 -29.02
C LEU A 22 0.99 -8.46 -28.82
N LYS A 23 -0.08 -9.23 -29.04
CA LYS A 23 -1.42 -8.83 -28.62
C LYS A 23 -1.64 -9.18 -27.15
N ILE A 24 -1.82 -8.16 -26.31
CA ILE A 24 -1.81 -8.29 -24.86
C ILE A 24 -3.19 -7.93 -24.29
N ALA A 25 -3.70 -8.74 -23.37
CA ALA A 25 -4.78 -8.36 -22.49
C ALA A 25 -4.21 -8.01 -21.11
N LEU A 26 -4.45 -6.79 -20.63
CA LEU A 26 -4.04 -6.30 -19.32
C LEU A 26 -5.27 -6.16 -18.44
N CYS A 27 -5.31 -6.90 -17.33
CA CYS A 27 -6.46 -6.92 -16.43
C CYS A 27 -6.12 -6.23 -15.09
N GLU A 28 -6.95 -5.26 -14.69
CA GLU A 28 -6.86 -4.58 -13.39
C GLU A 28 -8.26 -4.28 -12.86
N ASP A 29 -8.61 -4.84 -11.72
CA ASP A 29 -9.95 -4.68 -11.14
C ASP A 29 -10.11 -3.41 -10.29
N LYS A 30 -8.99 -2.75 -9.96
CA LYS A 30 -8.97 -1.54 -9.12
C LYS A 30 -8.28 -0.36 -9.83
N ILE A 31 -7.37 0.28 -9.15
CA ILE A 31 -6.61 1.45 -9.59
C ILE A 31 -5.28 1.01 -10.15
N PHE A 32 -4.90 1.54 -11.31
CA PHE A 32 -3.61 1.26 -11.94
C PHE A 32 -2.43 1.64 -11.04
N GLY A 33 -1.32 0.87 -11.14
CA GLY A 33 -0.09 1.10 -10.40
C GLY A 33 0.14 0.18 -9.20
N GLY A 34 -0.88 -0.62 -8.83
CA GLY A 34 -0.79 -1.64 -7.79
C GLY A 34 -0.51 -1.09 -6.38
N THR A 35 -0.18 -1.99 -5.47
CA THR A 35 0.00 -1.70 -4.04
C THR A 35 1.06 -0.62 -3.80
N CYS A 36 2.23 -0.73 -4.42
CA CYS A 36 3.36 0.17 -4.14
C CYS A 36 3.02 1.64 -4.42
N LEU A 37 2.38 1.93 -5.57
CA LEU A 37 1.99 3.30 -5.92
C LEU A 37 0.81 3.79 -5.08
N ASN A 38 -0.23 2.97 -4.91
CA ASN A 38 -1.53 3.45 -4.44
C ASN A 38 -1.74 3.30 -2.92
N VAL A 39 -1.21 2.24 -2.29
CA VAL A 39 -1.53 1.91 -0.89
C VAL A 39 -0.35 1.29 -0.13
N GLY A 40 0.88 1.51 -0.60
CA GLY A 40 2.08 0.91 -0.04
C GLY A 40 3.27 1.86 -0.04
N CYS A 41 4.35 1.46 -0.70
CA CYS A 41 5.69 2.06 -0.57
C CYS A 41 5.70 3.59 -0.73
N ILE A 42 5.11 4.09 -1.81
CA ILE A 42 5.22 5.52 -2.17
C ILE A 42 4.44 6.40 -1.19
N PRO A 43 3.11 6.19 -0.98
CA PRO A 43 2.39 7.01 -0.02
C PRO A 43 2.93 6.86 1.40
N THR A 44 3.27 5.65 1.84
CA THR A 44 3.81 5.45 3.18
C THR A 44 5.07 6.30 3.41
N LYS A 45 6.03 6.32 2.47
CA LYS A 45 7.23 7.17 2.61
C LYS A 45 6.91 8.66 2.59
N MET A 46 5.87 9.07 1.86
CA MET A 46 5.42 10.46 1.87
C MET A 46 4.79 10.87 3.21
N PHE A 47 4.23 9.93 3.99
CA PHE A 47 3.77 10.14 5.36
C PHE A 47 4.90 9.99 6.39
N VAL A 48 5.81 9.04 6.21
CA VAL A 48 6.97 8.84 7.08
C VAL A 48 7.84 10.09 7.14
N TYR A 49 8.12 10.73 6.01
CA TYR A 49 9.02 11.87 5.95
C TYR A 49 8.63 13.03 6.89
N PRO A 50 7.38 13.57 6.91
CA PRO A 50 7.00 14.57 7.88
C PRO A 50 6.94 14.04 9.33
N ALA A 51 6.59 12.76 9.54
CA ALA A 51 6.62 12.16 10.87
C ALA A 51 8.03 12.14 11.45
N ASP A 52 9.03 11.77 10.65
CA ASP A 52 10.43 11.79 11.06
C ASP A 52 10.89 13.20 11.43
N ARG A 53 10.46 14.23 10.67
CA ARG A 53 10.80 15.63 11.01
C ARG A 53 10.19 16.08 12.34
N ILE A 54 9.01 15.58 12.66
CA ILE A 54 8.37 15.85 13.96
C ILE A 54 9.11 15.10 15.07
N HIS A 55 9.48 13.84 14.87
CA HIS A 55 10.29 13.09 15.83
C HIS A 55 11.64 13.76 16.10
N ASP A 56 12.32 14.24 15.04
CA ASP A 56 13.57 14.99 15.19
C ASP A 56 13.39 16.25 16.07
N LEU A 57 12.25 16.93 15.98
CA LEU A 57 11.95 18.10 16.83
C LEU A 57 11.72 17.73 18.30
N TYR A 58 11.18 16.57 18.59
CA TYR A 58 11.04 16.11 19.97
C TYR A 58 12.38 15.66 20.57
N ASP A 59 13.27 15.12 19.73
CA ASP A 59 14.59 14.65 20.14
C ASP A 59 15.65 15.78 20.23
N ILE A 60 15.36 16.98 19.71
CA ILE A 60 16.36 18.06 19.55
C ILE A 60 16.74 18.72 20.89
N ASP A 61 15.92 18.58 21.92
CA ASP A 61 16.18 19.10 23.29
C ASP A 61 17.50 18.55 23.85
N ARG A 62 17.85 17.30 23.55
CA ARG A 62 19.15 16.69 23.91
C ARG A 62 20.35 17.44 23.36
N LEU A 63 20.17 18.29 22.34
CA LEU A 63 21.20 19.14 21.75
C LEU A 63 21.16 20.59 22.29
N GLY A 64 20.32 20.84 23.30
CA GLY A 64 20.16 22.17 23.92
C GLY A 64 19.25 23.12 23.11
N VAL A 65 18.43 22.58 22.20
CA VAL A 65 17.50 23.38 21.39
C VAL A 65 16.07 23.05 21.80
N ASN A 66 15.33 24.06 22.27
CA ASN A 66 13.91 23.89 22.59
C ASN A 66 13.07 24.14 21.32
N ALA A 67 12.35 23.13 20.88
CA ALA A 67 11.41 23.21 19.75
C ALA A 67 10.02 22.75 20.18
N GLN A 68 9.00 23.27 19.52
CA GLN A 68 7.61 22.90 19.79
C GLN A 68 6.83 22.76 18.48
N VAL A 69 6.08 21.67 18.34
CA VAL A 69 5.10 21.50 17.28
C VAL A 69 3.77 22.11 17.73
N ASN A 70 3.40 23.25 17.16
CA ASN A 70 2.18 23.95 17.55
C ASN A 70 0.92 23.37 16.90
N ASN A 71 1.03 22.85 15.68
CA ASN A 71 -0.09 22.29 14.93
C ASN A 71 0.39 21.35 13.84
N ILE A 72 -0.39 20.28 13.60
CA ILE A 72 -0.18 19.35 12.49
C ILE A 72 -1.42 19.45 11.58
N ARG A 73 -1.20 19.94 10.35
CA ARG A 73 -2.25 20.09 9.35
C ARG A 73 -2.38 18.80 8.56
N TRP A 74 -3.08 17.83 9.15
CA TRP A 74 -3.21 16.49 8.61
C TRP A 74 -3.84 16.48 7.22
N ASP A 75 -4.87 17.25 6.99
CA ASP A 75 -5.55 17.43 5.71
C ASP A 75 -4.60 17.89 4.60
N GLU A 76 -3.69 18.80 4.88
CA GLU A 76 -2.68 19.25 3.91
C GLU A 76 -1.65 18.15 3.61
N ILE A 77 -1.27 17.35 4.61
CA ILE A 77 -0.38 16.20 4.41
C ILE A 77 -1.06 15.16 3.50
N VAL A 78 -2.30 14.79 3.81
CA VAL A 78 -3.11 13.86 3.03
C VAL A 78 -3.28 14.37 1.59
N ASN A 79 -3.72 15.63 1.43
CA ASN A 79 -3.92 16.22 0.11
C ASN A 79 -2.63 16.29 -0.72
N ARG A 80 -1.49 16.60 -0.11
CA ARG A 80 -0.19 16.59 -0.80
C ARG A 80 0.16 15.22 -1.36
N VAL A 81 -0.13 14.16 -0.60
CA VAL A 81 0.13 12.78 -1.02
C VAL A 81 -0.75 12.40 -2.21
N TRP A 82 -2.06 12.58 -2.07
CA TRP A 82 -3.00 12.08 -3.06
C TRP A 82 -3.09 12.93 -4.31
N ASN A 83 -2.91 14.24 -4.21
CA ASN A 83 -2.78 15.13 -5.38
C ASN A 83 -1.55 14.79 -6.24
N ARG A 84 -0.58 14.07 -5.70
CA ARG A 84 0.54 13.55 -6.47
C ARG A 84 0.29 12.14 -7.01
N ILE A 85 -0.26 11.25 -6.22
CA ILE A 85 -0.38 9.81 -6.55
C ILE A 85 -1.53 9.56 -7.51
N ASP A 86 -2.71 10.08 -7.23
CA ASP A 86 -3.91 9.79 -8.00
C ASP A 86 -3.75 10.20 -9.50
N PRO A 87 -3.15 11.34 -9.85
CA PRO A 87 -2.86 11.67 -11.25
C PRO A 87 -1.86 10.72 -11.93
N ILE A 88 -0.88 10.18 -11.20
CA ILE A 88 0.09 9.21 -11.75
C ILE A 88 -0.61 7.91 -12.11
N ALA A 89 -1.45 7.40 -11.19
CA ALA A 89 -2.24 6.19 -11.44
C ALA A 89 -3.17 6.35 -12.64
N ALA A 90 -3.90 7.47 -12.69
CA ALA A 90 -4.79 7.80 -13.82
C ALA A 90 -4.04 7.98 -15.14
N ALA A 91 -2.86 8.59 -15.13
CA ALA A 91 -2.02 8.70 -16.32
C ALA A 91 -1.50 7.34 -16.80
N GLY A 92 -1.16 6.45 -15.89
CA GLY A 92 -0.75 5.07 -16.21
C GLY A 92 -1.86 4.28 -16.91
N GLU A 93 -3.10 4.44 -16.48
CA GLU A 93 -4.27 3.84 -17.14
C GLU A 93 -4.50 4.43 -18.52
N ARG A 94 -4.56 5.77 -18.61
CA ARG A 94 -4.75 6.44 -19.92
C ARG A 94 -3.71 6.03 -20.94
N TYR A 95 -2.44 5.99 -20.55
CA TYR A 95 -1.37 5.57 -21.45
C TYR A 95 -1.61 4.15 -22.01
N ARG A 96 -2.09 3.22 -21.17
CA ARG A 96 -2.37 1.84 -21.62
C ARG A 96 -3.59 1.75 -22.51
N VAL A 97 -4.62 2.58 -22.25
CA VAL A 97 -5.89 2.58 -23.00
C VAL A 97 -5.77 3.36 -24.32
N GLU A 98 -5.06 4.49 -24.33
CA GLU A 98 -5.08 5.44 -25.43
C GLU A 98 -3.84 5.35 -26.33
N ASP A 99 -2.66 5.06 -25.75
CA ASP A 99 -1.38 5.15 -26.46
C ASP A 99 -0.79 3.77 -26.86
N CYS A 100 -1.25 2.69 -26.22
CA CYS A 100 -0.75 1.33 -26.49
C CYS A 100 -1.70 0.58 -27.42
N ASN A 101 -1.42 0.56 -28.72
CA ASN A 101 -2.29 -0.08 -29.73
C ASN A 101 -2.35 -1.60 -29.67
N ASN A 102 -1.42 -2.24 -28.96
CA ASN A 102 -1.28 -3.70 -28.82
C ASN A 102 -1.80 -4.23 -27.46
N ILE A 103 -2.34 -3.33 -26.61
CA ILE A 103 -2.84 -3.69 -25.28
C ILE A 103 -4.34 -3.39 -25.19
N ASP A 104 -5.14 -4.44 -24.93
CA ASP A 104 -6.54 -4.28 -24.57
C ASP A 104 -6.64 -4.32 -23.03
N VAL A 105 -7.29 -3.32 -22.43
CA VAL A 105 -7.39 -3.17 -20.97
C VAL A 105 -8.77 -3.61 -20.48
N TYR A 106 -8.77 -4.52 -19.52
CA TYR A 106 -9.95 -5.09 -18.88
C TYR A 106 -9.98 -4.79 -17.36
N GLY A 107 -11.14 -5.01 -16.77
CA GLY A 107 -11.35 -4.98 -15.33
C GLY A 107 -10.96 -6.30 -14.66
N HIS A 108 -11.93 -6.90 -13.95
CA HIS A 108 -11.73 -8.17 -13.26
C HIS A 108 -11.51 -9.34 -14.23
N ALA A 109 -10.60 -10.24 -13.86
CA ALA A 109 -10.35 -11.46 -14.61
C ALA A 109 -10.54 -12.71 -13.72
N GLU A 110 -11.32 -13.67 -14.22
CA GLU A 110 -11.59 -14.95 -13.56
C GLU A 110 -11.16 -16.10 -14.48
N PHE A 111 -10.45 -17.09 -13.94
CA PHE A 111 -10.16 -18.31 -14.67
C PHE A 111 -11.42 -19.14 -14.86
N ILE A 112 -11.74 -19.50 -16.10
CA ILE A 112 -12.85 -20.41 -16.46
C ILE A 112 -12.35 -21.71 -17.14
N GLY A 113 -11.04 -21.88 -17.27
CA GLY A 113 -10.38 -23.05 -17.85
C GLY A 113 -8.89 -22.82 -17.99
N GLU A 114 -8.18 -23.79 -18.55
CA GLU A 114 -6.74 -23.65 -18.83
C GLU A 114 -6.53 -22.51 -19.84
N LYS A 115 -5.80 -21.45 -19.41
CA LYS A 115 -5.51 -20.23 -20.18
C LYS A 115 -6.76 -19.56 -20.79
N ARG A 116 -7.93 -19.77 -20.16
CA ARG A 116 -9.19 -19.15 -20.52
C ARG A 116 -9.71 -18.30 -19.37
N PHE A 117 -10.16 -17.11 -19.69
CA PHE A 117 -10.60 -16.13 -18.71
C PHE A 117 -11.95 -15.57 -19.08
N ARG A 118 -12.77 -15.32 -18.07
CA ARG A 118 -13.86 -14.38 -18.12
C ARG A 118 -13.35 -13.04 -17.60
N VAL A 119 -13.45 -12.00 -18.41
CA VAL A 119 -13.00 -10.65 -18.05
C VAL A 119 -14.15 -9.68 -18.16
N THR A 120 -14.19 -8.68 -17.27
CA THR A 120 -15.11 -7.56 -17.42
C THR A 120 -14.43 -6.42 -18.16
N ASP A 121 -15.23 -5.53 -18.78
CA ASP A 121 -14.70 -4.24 -19.19
C ASP A 121 -14.29 -3.39 -17.97
N ARG A 122 -13.63 -2.26 -18.17
CA ARG A 122 -13.21 -1.38 -17.05
C ARG A 122 -14.37 -0.79 -16.27
N ASN A 123 -15.55 -0.68 -16.86
CA ASN A 123 -16.76 -0.17 -16.22
C ASN A 123 -17.55 -1.28 -15.50
N GLY A 124 -17.19 -2.55 -15.72
CA GLY A 124 -17.87 -3.70 -15.15
C GLY A 124 -19.25 -3.99 -15.74
N THR A 125 -19.55 -3.40 -16.91
CA THR A 125 -20.85 -3.54 -17.57
C THR A 125 -20.92 -4.76 -18.48
N ASP A 126 -19.86 -5.01 -19.24
CA ASP A 126 -19.80 -6.11 -20.19
C ASP A 126 -18.79 -7.19 -19.75
N THR A 127 -19.06 -8.39 -20.18
CA THR A 127 -18.23 -9.56 -19.87
C THR A 127 -17.79 -10.24 -21.15
N HIS A 128 -16.50 -10.56 -21.26
CA HIS A 128 -15.91 -11.21 -22.42
C HIS A 128 -15.20 -12.51 -21.99
N GLU A 129 -15.14 -13.46 -22.91
CA GLU A 129 -14.27 -14.63 -22.76
C GLU A 129 -13.04 -14.44 -23.64
N ILE A 130 -11.86 -14.58 -23.05
CA ILE A 130 -10.59 -14.46 -23.72
C ILE A 130 -9.71 -15.68 -23.46
N THR A 131 -8.78 -15.92 -24.37
CA THR A 131 -7.75 -16.95 -24.24
C THR A 131 -6.36 -16.35 -24.42
N ALA A 132 -5.34 -17.01 -23.90
CA ALA A 132 -3.95 -16.56 -24.01
C ALA A 132 -2.99 -17.72 -24.24
N ASP A 133 -1.93 -17.49 -25.02
CA ASP A 133 -0.81 -18.43 -25.12
C ASP A 133 0.03 -18.45 -23.86
N ARG A 134 0.22 -17.28 -23.24
CA ARG A 134 0.99 -17.08 -22.00
C ARG A 134 0.21 -16.25 -21.01
N VAL A 135 0.46 -16.48 -19.72
CA VAL A 135 -0.22 -15.79 -18.63
C VAL A 135 0.80 -15.34 -17.59
N VAL A 136 0.71 -14.08 -17.19
CA VAL A 136 1.44 -13.52 -16.05
C VAL A 136 0.45 -13.22 -14.92
N LEU A 137 0.58 -13.95 -13.83
CA LEU A 137 -0.19 -13.69 -12.60
C LEU A 137 0.58 -12.71 -11.74
N ALA A 138 0.18 -11.44 -11.77
CA ALA A 138 0.75 -10.36 -11.00
C ALA A 138 -0.31 -9.66 -10.12
N ALA A 139 -1.29 -10.44 -9.64
CA ALA A 139 -2.45 -9.96 -8.90
C ALA A 139 -2.13 -9.35 -7.51
N GLY A 140 -0.86 -9.44 -7.07
CA GLY A 140 -0.41 -8.89 -5.80
C GLY A 140 -0.93 -9.65 -4.57
N SER A 141 -1.10 -8.95 -3.48
CA SER A 141 -1.61 -9.50 -2.22
C SER A 141 -2.55 -8.51 -1.52
N ARG A 142 -3.30 -9.02 -0.57
CA ARG A 142 -4.20 -8.22 0.27
C ARG A 142 -3.90 -8.45 1.74
N ALA A 143 -4.27 -7.49 2.59
CA ALA A 143 -4.19 -7.67 4.03
C ALA A 143 -5.10 -8.83 4.46
N ALA A 144 -4.53 -9.80 5.18
CA ALA A 144 -5.31 -10.85 5.81
C ALA A 144 -5.94 -10.31 7.10
N ILE A 145 -7.26 -10.25 7.14
CA ILE A 145 -8.00 -9.79 8.33
C ILE A 145 -8.24 -10.98 9.25
N PRO A 146 -7.73 -10.96 10.50
CA PRO A 146 -8.04 -12.01 11.46
C PRO A 146 -9.54 -12.10 11.71
N GLY A 147 -10.08 -13.32 11.79
CA GLY A 147 -11.52 -13.56 12.03
C GLY A 147 -12.04 -12.81 13.26
N LEU A 148 -11.27 -12.81 14.35
CA LEU A 148 -11.57 -12.01 15.55
C LEU A 148 -11.83 -10.52 15.26
N VAL A 149 -11.12 -9.92 14.32
CA VAL A 149 -11.32 -8.51 13.94
C VAL A 149 -12.53 -8.38 13.01
N ALA A 150 -12.62 -9.23 12.00
CA ALA A 150 -13.72 -9.20 11.03
C ALA A 150 -15.09 -9.39 11.70
N GLU A 151 -15.17 -10.24 12.73
CA GLU A 151 -16.41 -10.60 13.45
C GLU A 151 -16.70 -9.67 14.64
N SER A 152 -15.76 -8.82 15.06
CA SER A 152 -15.89 -7.96 16.25
C SER A 152 -16.92 -6.84 16.11
N GLY A 153 -17.28 -6.45 14.88
CA GLY A 153 -18.10 -5.27 14.61
C GLY A 153 -17.38 -3.92 14.82
N VAL A 154 -16.09 -3.95 15.19
CA VAL A 154 -15.27 -2.74 15.35
C VAL A 154 -14.82 -2.24 13.98
N GLN A 155 -14.87 -0.93 13.76
CA GLN A 155 -14.29 -0.32 12.58
C GLN A 155 -12.77 -0.50 12.63
N TYR A 156 -12.20 -1.05 11.56
CA TYR A 156 -10.76 -1.22 11.40
C TYR A 156 -10.27 -0.68 10.06
N TYR A 157 -8.99 -0.48 10.00
CA TYR A 157 -8.28 -0.01 8.81
C TYR A 157 -7.20 -1.00 8.40
N THR A 158 -6.83 -0.96 7.13
CA THR A 158 -5.67 -1.65 6.58
C THR A 158 -4.75 -0.63 5.89
N ASN A 159 -3.63 -1.07 5.34
CA ASN A 159 -2.79 -0.22 4.50
C ASN A 159 -3.56 0.38 3.31
N GLU A 160 -4.66 -0.25 2.87
CA GLU A 160 -5.44 0.23 1.72
C GLU A 160 -6.22 1.52 2.01
N ASN A 161 -6.56 1.79 3.27
CA ASN A 161 -7.42 2.93 3.62
C ASN A 161 -6.95 3.81 4.79
N ILE A 162 -6.05 3.33 5.64
CA ILE A 162 -5.59 4.11 6.82
C ILE A 162 -4.94 5.44 6.43
N MET A 163 -4.31 5.53 5.27
CA MET A 163 -3.65 6.76 4.81
C MET A 163 -4.62 7.79 4.22
N ARG A 164 -5.92 7.49 4.14
CA ARG A 164 -6.99 8.38 3.63
C ARG A 164 -8.00 8.78 4.71
N ILE A 165 -7.69 8.55 5.99
CA ILE A 165 -8.58 8.95 7.08
C ILE A 165 -8.61 10.48 7.23
N ASP A 166 -9.75 10.99 7.64
CA ASP A 166 -9.99 12.44 7.72
C ASP A 166 -9.25 13.12 8.88
N ARG A 167 -8.90 12.37 9.92
CA ARG A 167 -8.23 12.88 11.12
C ARG A 167 -7.28 11.85 11.72
N VAL A 168 -6.23 12.35 12.36
CA VAL A 168 -5.33 11.54 13.18
C VAL A 168 -6.10 11.04 14.40
N PRO A 169 -6.12 9.71 14.68
CA PRO A 169 -6.76 9.18 15.87
C PRO A 169 -5.94 9.57 17.13
N GLU A 170 -6.60 9.81 18.26
CA GLU A 170 -5.91 10.04 19.53
C GLU A 170 -5.13 8.80 19.97
N HIS A 171 -5.70 7.63 19.77
CA HIS A 171 -5.06 6.33 20.05
C HIS A 171 -5.24 5.38 18.88
N LEU A 172 -4.14 4.83 18.40
CA LEU A 172 -4.10 3.84 17.34
C LEU A 172 -3.60 2.50 17.88
N VAL A 173 -4.44 1.47 17.79
CA VAL A 173 -4.05 0.09 18.09
C VAL A 173 -3.74 -0.62 16.77
N ILE A 174 -2.54 -1.14 16.64
CA ILE A 174 -2.05 -1.83 15.44
C ILE A 174 -1.87 -3.32 15.74
N LEU A 175 -2.60 -4.17 15.02
CA LEU A 175 -2.46 -5.62 15.08
C LEU A 175 -1.41 -6.09 14.08
N GLY A 176 -0.21 -6.32 14.56
CA GLY A 176 0.92 -6.75 13.75
C GLY A 176 2.25 -6.30 14.30
N SER A 177 3.32 -6.98 13.90
CA SER A 177 4.69 -6.72 14.34
C SER A 177 5.69 -6.65 13.18
N GLY A 178 5.20 -6.56 11.94
CA GLY A 178 6.01 -6.44 10.73
C GLY A 178 6.30 -4.99 10.33
N TYR A 179 7.02 -4.82 9.23
CA TYR A 179 7.46 -3.50 8.75
C TYR A 179 6.31 -2.52 8.48
N ILE A 180 5.16 -2.97 7.98
CA ILE A 180 3.98 -2.10 7.79
C ILE A 180 3.48 -1.56 9.13
N ALA A 181 3.42 -2.42 10.15
CA ALA A 181 2.98 -2.02 11.47
C ALA A 181 3.92 -0.99 12.10
N THR A 182 5.23 -1.19 11.98
CA THR A 182 6.24 -0.27 12.52
C THR A 182 6.29 1.07 11.77
N GLU A 183 6.10 1.06 10.44
CA GLU A 183 5.99 2.29 9.65
C GLU A 183 4.76 3.12 10.05
N PHE A 184 3.59 2.51 10.18
CA PHE A 184 2.40 3.23 10.64
C PHE A 184 2.49 3.65 12.11
N ALA A 185 3.15 2.86 12.97
CA ALA A 185 3.43 3.29 14.33
C ALA A 185 4.27 4.58 14.34
N ASN A 186 5.32 4.63 13.53
CA ASN A 186 6.17 5.83 13.39
C ASN A 186 5.37 7.03 12.83
N VAL A 187 4.58 6.81 11.77
CA VAL A 187 3.77 7.88 11.17
C VAL A 187 2.80 8.46 12.18
N PHE A 188 1.96 7.62 12.79
CA PHE A 188 0.88 8.11 13.63
C PHE A 188 1.38 8.64 14.99
N SER A 189 2.44 8.05 15.57
CA SER A 189 3.06 8.63 16.76
C SER A 189 3.70 10.00 16.49
N GLY A 190 4.36 10.16 15.34
CA GLY A 190 4.85 11.48 14.90
C GLY A 190 3.74 12.49 14.69
N MET A 191 2.55 12.05 14.27
CA MET A 191 1.36 12.90 14.11
C MET A 191 0.58 13.11 15.42
N GLY A 192 1.07 12.60 16.56
CA GLY A 192 0.49 12.85 17.88
C GLY A 192 -0.41 11.75 18.42
N SER A 193 -0.59 10.63 17.74
CA SER A 193 -1.32 9.49 18.28
C SER A 193 -0.53 8.79 19.39
N THR A 194 -1.21 8.34 20.43
CA THR A 194 -0.70 7.24 21.26
C THR A 194 -0.79 5.95 20.46
N VAL A 195 0.28 5.15 20.41
CA VAL A 195 0.31 3.93 19.61
C VAL A 195 0.52 2.71 20.48
N THR A 196 -0.35 1.70 20.31
CA THR A 196 -0.18 0.36 20.87
C THR A 196 0.01 -0.65 19.73
N LEU A 197 1.12 -1.37 19.75
CA LEU A 197 1.41 -2.47 18.84
C LEU A 197 1.12 -3.80 19.54
N ILE A 198 0.30 -4.65 18.93
CA ILE A 198 -0.02 -5.98 19.45
C ILE A 198 0.50 -7.02 18.47
N GLY A 199 1.52 -7.78 18.90
CA GLY A 199 2.16 -8.82 18.10
C GLY A 199 1.93 -10.22 18.64
N ARG A 200 2.09 -11.24 17.79
CA ARG A 200 2.15 -12.66 18.22
C ARG A 200 3.56 -13.10 18.59
N SER A 201 4.54 -12.28 18.30
CA SER A 201 5.95 -12.51 18.58
C SER A 201 6.40 -11.56 19.69
N PRO A 202 7.29 -11.96 20.59
CA PRO A 202 7.86 -11.09 21.63
C PRO A 202 8.70 -9.94 21.06
N VAL A 203 9.09 -10.05 19.78
CA VAL A 203 9.88 -9.04 19.08
C VAL A 203 9.17 -8.54 17.82
N LEU A 204 9.41 -7.29 17.49
CA LEU A 204 9.03 -6.68 16.21
C LEU A 204 9.99 -7.15 15.12
N LEU A 205 9.54 -7.13 13.87
CA LEU A 205 10.36 -7.44 12.69
C LEU A 205 11.07 -8.81 12.76
N LYS A 206 10.42 -9.81 13.33
CA LYS A 206 10.96 -11.15 13.63
C LYS A 206 11.60 -11.90 12.45
N HIS A 207 11.47 -11.40 11.23
CA HIS A 207 12.07 -11.97 10.03
C HIS A 207 13.46 -11.39 9.71
N LEU A 208 13.88 -10.38 10.46
CA LEU A 208 15.24 -9.85 10.41
C LEU A 208 16.17 -10.69 11.29
N ASP A 209 17.44 -10.31 11.31
CA ASP A 209 18.40 -10.83 12.26
C ASP A 209 17.91 -10.67 13.70
N ASN A 210 18.16 -11.66 14.55
CA ASN A 210 17.65 -11.68 15.92
C ASN A 210 18.13 -10.48 16.74
N GLU A 211 19.42 -10.16 16.65
CA GLU A 211 20.01 -9.03 17.40
C GLU A 211 19.38 -7.70 16.95
N LEU A 212 19.12 -7.54 15.64
CA LEU A 212 18.43 -6.36 15.11
C LEU A 212 16.98 -6.29 15.56
N SER A 213 16.27 -7.40 15.55
CA SER A 213 14.86 -7.46 15.97
C SER A 213 14.71 -7.16 17.47
N GLU A 214 15.61 -7.68 18.30
CA GLU A 214 15.63 -7.43 19.74
C GLU A 214 15.96 -5.97 20.04
N LEU A 215 17.03 -5.43 19.48
CA LEU A 215 17.44 -4.03 19.65
C LEU A 215 16.36 -3.06 19.15
N PHE A 216 15.80 -3.33 17.96
CA PHE A 216 14.70 -2.50 17.44
C PHE A 216 13.49 -2.51 18.37
N THR A 217 13.15 -3.68 18.93
CA THR A 217 12.01 -3.82 19.84
C THR A 217 12.24 -3.09 21.17
N GLU A 218 13.46 -3.11 21.69
CA GLU A 218 13.85 -2.35 22.89
C GLU A 218 13.66 -0.84 22.67
N ILE A 219 14.22 -0.31 21.59
CA ILE A 219 14.07 1.10 21.21
C ILE A 219 12.60 1.46 20.94
N ALA A 220 11.85 0.58 20.30
CA ALA A 220 10.43 0.81 20.00
C ALA A 220 9.57 0.90 21.26
N ARG A 221 9.89 0.16 22.32
CA ARG A 221 9.20 0.22 23.61
C ARG A 221 9.36 1.54 24.36
N GLU A 222 10.39 2.31 24.04
CA GLU A 222 10.55 3.67 24.57
C GLU A 222 9.54 4.64 23.95
N LYS A 223 9.07 4.36 22.71
CA LYS A 223 8.19 5.21 21.94
C LYS A 223 6.74 4.74 21.91
N TRP A 224 6.52 3.42 21.93
CA TRP A 224 5.22 2.79 21.74
C TRP A 224 4.93 1.72 22.80
N ASP A 225 3.66 1.51 23.09
CA ASP A 225 3.21 0.39 23.92
C ASP A 225 3.25 -0.91 23.09
N VAL A 226 4.33 -1.69 23.22
CA VAL A 226 4.54 -2.95 22.47
C VAL A 226 4.16 -4.15 23.33
N ARG A 227 3.11 -4.85 22.92
CA ARG A 227 2.53 -6.01 23.61
C ARG A 227 2.65 -7.29 22.83
#